data_3fd9b68e0e4a80749f8640a0fcb8cfdc
#
_entry.id   3fd9b68e0e4a80749f8640a0fcb8cfdc
#
_cell.length_a   1.000
_cell.length_b   1.000
_cell.length_c   1.000
_cell.angle_alpha   90.00
_cell.angle_beta   90.00
_cell.angle_gamma   90.00
#
_symmetry.space_group_name_H-M   'P 1'
#
loop_
_entity.id
_entity.type
_entity.pdbx_description
1 polymer ?
#
loop_
_entity_poly.entity_id
_entity_poly.type
_entity_poly.pdbx_seq_one_letter_code
_entity_poly.pdbx_strand_id
1 'polypeptide(L)'
;MKLPQKYKWIGAAFALGASELPATDRSDEQIVNADFKELVEEMTPLAGTNPAHWRVVWSGDTSTSATISWSTAENGKKHVVHYGTKNVGSDTEKYEFHAEAPKNGPYSITEKEAKDTKTAFFHHCPLTGLTPGTNYYFVLESDGKFSKPLYFKTAPKSGDFKLLTGGDSRSGIASRCLMNLRMAKEFSEKPEILALVHGGDYIVSGRSWRQWRSWLSNHELTTLSDGRVLPVIPTRGNHDGGPLFFEIFNLEKNRADLSFWHSIQVTDDVNIVTLDTNYSAKGAQEEWLEKQLSKLRPKSRWLLTNYHRPLYPAVKSPAGQTSVFVPLFEKYNVDLSLESDGHCIKRTVPIRDGKEDPTGIVYVGEGGLGVGQRTPKTDLWYLKGGYAGRGHHVMQLSFSKDALEVETIMLEGNTIDKVTLKPRAN
;
A
#
# COMPACT_ATOMS: atom_id res chain seq x y z
N MET A 1 21.17 -0.86 -5.81
CA MET A 1 20.42 -0.44 -7.00
C MET A 1 21.01 0.86 -7.53
N LYS A 2 21.26 0.98 -8.84
CA LYS A 2 21.72 2.26 -9.39
C LYS A 2 20.48 3.11 -9.65
N LEU A 3 20.35 4.20 -8.91
CA LEU A 3 19.32 5.20 -9.20
C LEU A 3 19.60 5.82 -10.59
N PRO A 4 18.57 6.09 -11.38
CA PRO A 4 18.71 6.89 -12.59
C PRO A 4 19.45 8.21 -12.31
N GLN A 5 20.17 8.73 -13.31
CA GLN A 5 21.03 9.92 -13.14
C GLN A 5 20.31 11.08 -12.44
N LYS A 6 19.06 11.30 -12.82
CA LYS A 6 18.16 12.33 -12.29
C LYS A 6 17.87 12.20 -10.78
N TYR A 7 17.93 10.99 -10.24
CA TYR A 7 17.67 10.69 -8.82
C TYR A 7 18.93 10.43 -7.99
N LYS A 8 20.13 10.60 -8.56
CA LYS A 8 21.38 10.40 -7.80
C LYS A 8 21.46 11.28 -6.56
N TRP A 9 20.91 12.49 -6.62
CA TRP A 9 20.83 13.41 -5.49
C TRP A 9 19.92 12.86 -4.36
N ILE A 10 18.86 12.09 -4.71
CA ILE A 10 17.98 11.42 -3.72
C ILE A 10 18.80 10.43 -2.89
N GLY A 11 19.62 9.61 -3.56
CA GLY A 11 20.49 8.67 -2.87
C GLY A 11 21.55 9.38 -1.98
N ALA A 12 22.08 10.51 -2.42
CA ALA A 12 22.99 11.32 -1.63
C ALA A 12 22.29 11.98 -0.43
N ALA A 13 21.10 12.56 -0.63
CA ALA A 13 20.30 13.15 0.44
C ALA A 13 19.91 12.09 1.49
N PHE A 14 19.52 10.90 1.06
CA PHE A 14 19.21 9.80 1.95
C PHE A 14 20.41 9.30 2.76
N ALA A 15 21.59 9.21 2.12
CA ALA A 15 22.83 8.81 2.78
C ALA A 15 23.35 9.85 3.79
N LEU A 16 23.04 11.13 3.56
CA LEU A 16 23.41 12.25 4.44
C LEU A 16 22.40 12.51 5.56
N GLY A 17 21.28 11.76 5.63
CA GLY A 17 20.24 11.97 6.65
C GLY A 17 19.53 13.33 6.51
N ALA A 18 19.40 13.85 5.28
CA ALA A 18 18.76 15.14 5.03
C ALA A 18 17.30 15.12 5.50
N SER A 19 17.01 15.90 6.53
CA SER A 19 15.76 15.89 7.27
C SER A 19 14.65 16.76 6.67
N GLU A 20 14.98 17.66 5.74
CA GLU A 20 14.00 18.60 5.19
C GLU A 20 14.15 18.69 3.66
N LEU A 21 13.20 18.07 2.97
CA LEU A 21 12.87 18.59 1.65
C LEU A 21 12.11 19.91 1.88
N PRO A 22 12.47 20.99 1.17
CA PRO A 22 11.82 22.27 1.38
C PRO A 22 10.31 22.10 1.26
N ALA A 23 9.59 22.53 2.31
CA ALA A 23 8.15 22.65 2.25
C ALA A 23 7.86 23.62 1.10
N THR A 24 7.33 23.10 0.00
CA THR A 24 6.97 23.96 -1.11
C THR A 24 5.64 24.61 -0.77
N ASP A 25 5.57 25.94 -0.79
CA ASP A 25 4.31 26.71 -0.69
C ASP A 25 3.40 26.50 -1.92
N ARG A 26 3.76 25.56 -2.80
CA ARG A 26 3.00 25.26 -4.02
C ARG A 26 1.77 24.39 -3.68
N SER A 27 0.65 24.69 -4.34
CA SER A 27 -0.50 23.79 -4.31
C SER A 27 -0.11 22.41 -4.88
N ASP A 28 -0.81 21.36 -4.45
CA ASP A 28 -0.59 20.00 -4.96
C ASP A 28 -0.62 19.95 -6.50
N GLU A 29 -1.51 20.73 -7.12
CA GLU A 29 -1.63 20.83 -8.58
C GLU A 29 -0.39 21.48 -9.23
N GLN A 30 0.17 22.51 -8.60
CA GLN A 30 1.39 23.16 -9.09
C GLN A 30 2.61 22.25 -8.94
N ILE A 31 2.71 21.49 -7.84
CA ILE A 31 3.77 20.50 -7.63
C ILE A 31 3.68 19.41 -8.69
N VAL A 32 2.49 18.85 -8.91
CA VAL A 32 2.23 17.81 -9.90
C VAL A 32 2.56 18.30 -11.31
N ASN A 33 2.10 19.49 -11.69
CA ASN A 33 2.37 20.05 -13.02
C ASN A 33 3.86 20.35 -13.26
N ALA A 34 4.59 20.78 -12.25
CA ALA A 34 6.03 21.01 -12.34
C ALA A 34 6.81 19.69 -12.48
N ASP A 35 6.47 18.70 -11.65
CA ASP A 35 7.15 17.40 -11.62
C ASP A 35 6.84 16.55 -12.86
N PHE A 36 5.62 16.67 -13.42
CA PHE A 36 5.22 15.93 -14.62
C PHE A 36 5.63 16.55 -15.94
N LYS A 37 6.01 17.83 -15.98
CA LYS A 37 6.63 18.42 -17.18
C LYS A 37 7.97 17.80 -17.50
N GLU A 38 8.71 17.39 -16.49
CA GLU A 38 9.91 16.59 -16.64
C GLU A 38 9.51 15.11 -16.46
N LEU A 39 9.24 14.41 -17.55
CA LEU A 39 8.97 12.97 -17.52
C LEU A 39 10.09 12.28 -16.76
N VAL A 40 9.71 11.75 -15.63
CA VAL A 40 10.60 11.04 -14.72
C VAL A 40 11.26 9.90 -15.50
N GLU A 41 12.60 9.86 -15.49
CA GLU A 41 13.34 8.72 -15.99
C GLU A 41 12.86 7.46 -15.24
N GLU A 42 12.27 6.54 -15.97
CA GLU A 42 11.69 5.33 -15.35
C GLU A 42 12.78 4.42 -14.78
N MET A 43 12.48 3.77 -13.66
CA MET A 43 13.37 2.79 -13.03
C MET A 43 13.62 1.61 -13.97
N THR A 44 12.55 1.09 -14.56
CA THR A 44 12.58 0.14 -15.67
C THR A 44 11.81 0.78 -16.82
N PRO A 45 12.47 1.13 -17.95
CA PRO A 45 11.81 1.76 -19.07
C PRO A 45 10.68 0.91 -19.63
N LEU A 46 9.49 1.51 -19.77
CA LEU A 46 8.35 0.88 -20.41
C LEU A 46 8.52 0.94 -21.93
N ALA A 47 8.97 -0.17 -22.55
CA ALA A 47 9.29 -0.24 -23.98
C ALA A 47 9.00 -1.61 -24.57
N GLY A 48 8.30 -1.65 -25.71
CA GLY A 48 7.93 -2.90 -26.38
C GLY A 48 7.17 -3.83 -25.44
N THR A 49 7.51 -5.12 -25.47
CA THR A 49 6.97 -6.13 -24.56
C THR A 49 7.88 -6.40 -23.35
N ASN A 50 8.89 -5.56 -23.06
CA ASN A 50 9.74 -5.72 -21.89
C ASN A 50 8.89 -5.60 -20.61
N PRO A 51 8.92 -6.59 -19.69
CA PRO A 51 8.22 -6.47 -18.41
C PRO A 51 8.77 -5.32 -17.55
N ALA A 52 7.88 -4.42 -17.13
CA ALA A 52 8.17 -3.30 -16.24
C ALA A 52 7.07 -3.13 -15.21
N HIS A 53 7.26 -2.28 -14.20
CA HIS A 53 6.26 -1.96 -13.19
C HIS A 53 5.73 -3.21 -12.47
N TRP A 54 6.61 -4.17 -12.17
CA TRP A 54 6.24 -5.39 -11.44
C TRP A 54 5.77 -5.07 -10.04
N ARG A 55 4.78 -5.80 -9.60
CA ARG A 55 4.20 -5.70 -8.26
C ARG A 55 3.57 -7.02 -7.83
N VAL A 56 3.60 -7.29 -6.56
CA VAL A 56 2.89 -8.38 -5.92
C VAL A 56 1.74 -7.79 -5.13
N VAL A 57 0.50 -8.21 -5.43
CA VAL A 57 -0.72 -7.69 -4.80
C VAL A 57 -1.32 -8.77 -3.92
N TRP A 58 -1.63 -8.40 -2.69
CA TRP A 58 -2.35 -9.22 -1.73
C TRP A 58 -3.79 -8.74 -1.58
N SER A 59 -4.75 -9.59 -1.96
CA SER A 59 -6.18 -9.28 -1.94
C SER A 59 -7.07 -10.39 -1.36
N GLY A 60 -6.46 -11.44 -0.79
CA GLY A 60 -7.16 -12.61 -0.23
C GLY A 60 -6.41 -13.25 0.92
N ASP A 61 -6.24 -14.56 0.91
CA ASP A 61 -5.38 -15.30 1.84
C ASP A 61 -3.92 -15.16 1.41
N THR A 62 -3.15 -14.38 2.13
CA THR A 62 -1.76 -14.04 1.77
C THR A 62 -0.76 -15.14 2.08
N SER A 63 -1.17 -16.16 2.84
CA SER A 63 -0.35 -17.34 3.12
C SER A 63 -0.33 -18.33 1.98
N THR A 64 -1.37 -18.34 1.15
CA THR A 64 -1.55 -19.34 0.08
C THR A 64 -1.81 -18.73 -1.30
N SER A 65 -1.90 -17.39 -1.40
CA SER A 65 -2.16 -16.73 -2.67
C SER A 65 -1.47 -15.37 -2.81
N ALA A 66 -1.21 -14.96 -4.06
CA ALA A 66 -0.75 -13.64 -4.44
C ALA A 66 -1.07 -13.39 -5.92
N THR A 67 -1.25 -12.14 -6.31
CA THR A 67 -1.29 -11.76 -7.74
C THR A 67 0.03 -11.12 -8.14
N ILE A 68 0.74 -11.70 -9.08
CA ILE A 68 1.90 -11.09 -9.72
C ILE A 68 1.40 -10.28 -10.91
N SER A 69 1.79 -9.00 -10.96
CA SER A 69 1.34 -8.06 -11.99
C SER A 69 2.50 -7.29 -12.57
N TRP A 70 2.42 -6.96 -13.86
CA TRP A 70 3.40 -6.12 -14.55
C TRP A 70 2.76 -5.34 -15.70
N SER A 71 3.53 -4.49 -16.32
CA SER A 71 3.10 -3.70 -17.47
C SER A 71 4.06 -3.87 -18.64
N THR A 72 3.53 -3.70 -19.87
CA THR A 72 4.30 -3.59 -21.12
C THR A 72 3.84 -2.37 -21.91
N ALA A 73 4.67 -1.86 -22.83
CA ALA A 73 4.26 -0.77 -23.72
C ALA A 73 3.44 -1.28 -24.92
N GLU A 74 3.62 -2.53 -25.29
CA GLU A 74 2.90 -3.20 -26.38
C GLU A 74 2.13 -4.40 -25.85
N ASN A 75 1.02 -4.74 -26.52
CA ASN A 75 0.11 -5.78 -26.04
C ASN A 75 0.79 -7.16 -25.93
N GLY A 76 1.61 -7.51 -26.91
CA GLY A 76 2.17 -8.85 -26.98
C GLY A 76 1.14 -9.96 -27.22
N LYS A 77 1.61 -11.22 -27.16
CA LYS A 77 0.78 -12.41 -27.37
C LYS A 77 0.91 -13.43 -26.24
N LYS A 78 2.10 -13.55 -25.64
CA LYS A 78 2.42 -14.54 -24.62
C LYS A 78 2.98 -13.86 -23.37
N HIS A 79 2.36 -14.08 -22.23
CA HIS A 79 2.74 -13.50 -20.95
C HIS A 79 2.75 -14.58 -19.88
N VAL A 80 3.94 -14.86 -19.32
CA VAL A 80 4.15 -16.00 -18.42
C VAL A 80 4.89 -15.56 -17.16
N VAL A 81 4.52 -16.12 -16.02
CA VAL A 81 5.29 -16.11 -14.80
C VAL A 81 5.95 -17.48 -14.63
N HIS A 82 7.27 -17.51 -14.73
CA HIS A 82 8.08 -18.68 -14.36
C HIS A 82 8.39 -18.56 -12.88
N TYR A 83 7.96 -19.53 -12.05
CA TYR A 83 8.11 -19.38 -10.60
C TYR A 83 8.37 -20.71 -9.88
N GLY A 84 8.87 -20.63 -8.67
CA GLY A 84 9.13 -21.78 -7.82
C GLY A 84 9.77 -21.40 -6.50
N THR A 85 10.04 -22.38 -5.65
CA THR A 85 10.60 -22.16 -4.31
C THR A 85 12.13 -22.11 -4.28
N LYS A 86 12.79 -22.42 -5.40
CA LYS A 86 14.25 -22.38 -5.55
C LYS A 86 14.69 -21.16 -6.35
N ASN A 87 15.76 -20.51 -5.90
CA ASN A 87 16.40 -19.47 -6.69
C ASN A 87 17.23 -20.10 -7.79
N VAL A 88 16.73 -20.05 -9.03
CA VAL A 88 17.41 -20.54 -10.22
C VAL A 88 17.90 -19.38 -11.13
N GLY A 89 17.84 -18.14 -10.62
CA GLY A 89 18.27 -16.95 -11.36
C GLY A 89 17.40 -16.67 -12.58
N SER A 90 18.03 -16.38 -13.72
CA SER A 90 17.35 -16.07 -14.98
C SER A 90 17.07 -17.31 -15.85
N ASP A 91 17.39 -18.50 -15.39
CA ASP A 91 17.17 -19.74 -16.14
C ASP A 91 15.70 -20.17 -16.02
N THR A 92 14.88 -19.72 -16.97
CA THR A 92 13.43 -19.94 -16.93
C THR A 92 13.03 -21.40 -17.07
N GLU A 93 13.84 -22.24 -17.70
CA GLU A 93 13.57 -23.69 -17.87
C GLU A 93 13.69 -24.47 -16.54
N LYS A 94 14.39 -23.93 -15.56
CA LYS A 94 14.59 -24.57 -14.26
C LYS A 94 13.54 -24.20 -13.21
N TYR A 95 12.63 -23.28 -13.51
CA TYR A 95 11.52 -22.99 -12.61
C TYR A 95 10.53 -24.15 -12.57
N GLU A 96 10.03 -24.44 -11.37
CA GLU A 96 9.12 -25.56 -11.12
C GLU A 96 7.76 -25.39 -11.79
N PHE A 97 7.31 -24.13 -11.92
CA PHE A 97 5.99 -23.77 -12.45
C PHE A 97 6.09 -22.69 -13.52
N HIS A 98 5.16 -22.77 -14.49
CA HIS A 98 5.00 -21.79 -15.56
C HIS A 98 3.51 -21.45 -15.67
N ALA A 99 3.12 -20.26 -15.28
CA ALA A 99 1.73 -19.82 -15.31
C ALA A 99 1.53 -18.72 -16.35
N GLU A 100 0.68 -18.94 -17.33
CA GLU A 100 0.25 -17.89 -18.23
C GLU A 100 -0.61 -16.87 -17.48
N ALA A 101 -0.45 -15.58 -17.78
CA ALA A 101 -1.26 -14.53 -17.20
C ALA A 101 -2.68 -14.57 -17.80
N PRO A 102 -3.72 -14.92 -17.03
CA PRO A 102 -5.08 -15.08 -17.57
C PRO A 102 -5.80 -13.74 -17.80
N LYS A 103 -5.30 -12.66 -17.23
CA LYS A 103 -5.88 -11.32 -17.37
C LYS A 103 -4.86 -10.38 -18.00
N ASN A 104 -5.10 -10.00 -19.24
CA ASN A 104 -4.26 -9.09 -20.01
C ASN A 104 -5.16 -8.05 -20.70
N GLY A 105 -4.72 -6.82 -20.81
CA GLY A 105 -5.49 -5.79 -21.49
C GLY A 105 -4.83 -4.42 -21.49
N PRO A 106 -5.36 -3.50 -22.30
CA PRO A 106 -4.91 -2.12 -22.28
C PRO A 106 -5.37 -1.44 -20.98
N TYR A 107 -4.53 -0.56 -20.44
CA TYR A 107 -4.99 0.39 -19.43
C TYR A 107 -6.01 1.36 -20.02
N SER A 108 -6.98 1.79 -19.22
CA SER A 108 -7.99 2.78 -19.56
C SER A 108 -7.38 4.19 -19.67
N ILE A 109 -6.54 4.39 -20.68
CA ILE A 109 -5.86 5.67 -20.97
C ILE A 109 -6.78 6.55 -21.81
N THR A 110 -6.96 7.81 -21.41
CA THR A 110 -7.76 8.74 -22.16
C THR A 110 -7.10 9.06 -23.51
N GLU A 111 -7.90 9.35 -24.55
CA GLU A 111 -7.38 9.71 -25.89
C GLU A 111 -6.40 10.89 -25.83
N LYS A 112 -6.64 11.85 -24.93
CA LYS A 112 -5.76 13.00 -24.72
C LYS A 112 -4.40 12.57 -24.22
N GLU A 113 -4.35 11.69 -23.20
CA GLU A 113 -3.10 11.21 -22.64
C GLU A 113 -2.38 10.24 -23.56
N ALA A 114 -3.09 9.42 -24.33
CA ALA A 114 -2.51 8.47 -25.27
C ALA A 114 -1.64 9.15 -26.34
N LYS A 115 -1.94 10.40 -26.71
CA LYS A 115 -1.11 11.20 -27.63
C LYS A 115 0.27 11.53 -27.04
N ASP A 116 0.33 11.74 -25.74
CA ASP A 116 1.55 12.18 -25.04
C ASP A 116 2.33 11.03 -24.38
N THR A 117 1.64 9.98 -23.91
CA THR A 117 2.22 8.94 -23.05
C THR A 117 2.33 7.57 -23.68
N LYS A 118 1.79 7.40 -24.90
CA LYS A 118 1.60 6.11 -25.59
C LYS A 118 0.64 5.17 -24.82
N THR A 119 0.19 4.11 -25.48
CA THR A 119 -0.57 3.02 -24.85
C THR A 119 0.31 2.19 -23.93
N ALA A 120 -0.31 1.50 -22.98
CA ALA A 120 0.32 0.52 -22.13
C ALA A 120 -0.67 -0.56 -21.75
N PHE A 121 -0.17 -1.73 -21.39
CA PHE A 121 -0.94 -2.93 -21.14
C PHE A 121 -0.60 -3.50 -19.76
N PHE A 122 -1.60 -3.99 -19.08
CA PHE A 122 -1.43 -4.75 -17.83
C PHE A 122 -1.47 -6.25 -18.08
N HIS A 123 -0.76 -6.98 -17.24
CA HIS A 123 -0.74 -8.43 -17.17
C HIS A 123 -0.86 -8.83 -15.70
N HIS A 124 -1.77 -9.78 -15.42
CA HIS A 124 -2.02 -10.27 -14.07
C HIS A 124 -2.02 -11.79 -14.05
N CYS A 125 -1.23 -12.36 -13.17
CA CYS A 125 -1.14 -13.77 -12.92
C CYS A 125 -1.48 -14.07 -11.44
N PRO A 126 -2.75 -14.36 -11.11
CA PRO A 126 -3.12 -14.84 -9.79
C PRO A 126 -2.53 -16.22 -9.54
N LEU A 127 -1.76 -16.35 -8.46
CA LEU A 127 -1.22 -17.62 -7.98
C LEU A 127 -1.99 -18.07 -6.74
N THR A 128 -2.34 -19.34 -6.67
CA THR A 128 -3.04 -19.99 -5.55
C THR A 128 -2.36 -21.30 -5.17
N GLY A 129 -2.69 -21.85 -4.00
CA GLY A 129 -2.08 -23.09 -3.54
C GLY A 129 -0.59 -22.93 -3.15
N LEU A 130 -0.17 -21.71 -2.86
CA LEU A 130 1.19 -21.44 -2.40
C LEU A 130 1.41 -21.99 -0.99
N THR A 131 2.65 -22.34 -0.69
CA THR A 131 3.06 -22.79 0.64
C THR A 131 3.25 -21.58 1.56
N PRO A 132 2.68 -21.58 2.78
CA PRO A 132 2.85 -20.50 3.75
C PRO A 132 4.31 -20.29 4.17
N GLY A 133 4.68 -19.04 4.45
CA GLY A 133 5.98 -18.65 4.97
C GLY A 133 7.16 -18.90 4.02
N THR A 134 6.89 -19.07 2.73
CA THR A 134 7.84 -19.57 1.73
C THR A 134 8.23 -18.46 0.74
N ASN A 135 9.51 -18.39 0.38
CA ASN A 135 9.99 -17.53 -0.70
C ASN A 135 9.61 -18.15 -2.04
N TYR A 136 8.95 -17.36 -2.90
CA TYR A 136 8.67 -17.69 -4.28
C TYR A 136 9.49 -16.81 -5.21
N TYR A 137 10.47 -17.41 -5.88
CA TYR A 137 11.29 -16.76 -6.89
C TYR A 137 10.57 -16.79 -8.22
N PHE A 138 10.66 -15.74 -9.01
CA PHE A 138 10.00 -15.68 -10.31
C PHE A 138 10.73 -14.80 -11.32
N VAL A 139 10.47 -15.07 -12.60
CA VAL A 139 10.83 -14.25 -13.75
C VAL A 139 9.57 -14.02 -14.58
N LEU A 140 9.38 -12.79 -15.02
CA LEU A 140 8.29 -12.39 -15.91
C LEU A 140 8.74 -12.55 -17.36
N GLU A 141 7.94 -13.18 -18.19
CA GLU A 141 8.12 -13.25 -19.63
C GLU A 141 6.98 -12.55 -20.37
N SER A 142 7.31 -11.73 -21.37
CA SER A 142 6.36 -11.21 -22.35
C SER A 142 7.00 -11.29 -23.73
N ASP A 143 6.49 -12.18 -24.60
CA ASP A 143 6.99 -12.44 -25.96
C ASP A 143 8.51 -12.65 -26.02
N GLY A 144 9.08 -13.47 -25.14
CA GLY A 144 10.50 -13.77 -25.09
C GLY A 144 11.38 -12.63 -24.54
N LYS A 145 10.77 -11.59 -23.95
CA LYS A 145 11.46 -10.57 -23.13
C LYS A 145 11.27 -10.90 -21.66
N PHE A 146 12.34 -10.80 -20.89
CA PHE A 146 12.35 -11.26 -19.50
C PHE A 146 12.66 -10.13 -18.53
N SER A 147 12.05 -10.18 -17.34
CA SER A 147 12.47 -9.38 -16.20
C SER A 147 13.79 -9.90 -15.62
N LYS A 148 14.38 -9.12 -14.71
CA LYS A 148 15.38 -9.68 -13.77
C LYS A 148 14.70 -10.72 -12.87
N PRO A 149 15.48 -11.62 -12.21
CA PRO A 149 14.94 -12.48 -11.17
C PRO A 149 14.39 -11.68 -10.01
N LEU A 150 13.19 -12.04 -9.58
CA LEU A 150 12.44 -11.41 -8.51
C LEU A 150 11.99 -12.48 -7.51
N TYR A 151 11.60 -12.08 -6.30
CA TYR A 151 10.92 -12.98 -5.38
C TYR A 151 10.07 -12.22 -4.34
N PHE A 152 9.12 -12.90 -3.75
CA PHE A 152 8.37 -12.46 -2.58
C PHE A 152 8.24 -13.60 -1.59
N LYS A 153 7.85 -13.29 -0.36
CA LYS A 153 7.58 -14.29 0.67
C LYS A 153 6.08 -14.29 0.97
N THR A 154 5.45 -15.47 0.95
CA THR A 154 4.07 -15.65 1.45
C THR A 154 4.03 -15.41 2.95
N ALA A 155 2.90 -14.97 3.48
CA ALA A 155 2.73 -14.87 4.92
C ALA A 155 2.80 -16.26 5.57
N PRO A 156 3.31 -16.39 6.79
CA PRO A 156 3.21 -17.63 7.56
C PRO A 156 1.73 -17.84 7.96
N LYS A 157 1.36 -19.06 8.36
CA LYS A 157 0.03 -19.29 8.94
C LYS A 157 -0.14 -18.61 10.29
N SER A 158 0.95 -18.55 11.07
CA SER A 158 0.97 -17.95 12.40
C SER A 158 2.40 -17.55 12.78
N GLY A 159 2.56 -16.92 13.94
CA GLY A 159 3.85 -16.47 14.45
C GLY A 159 4.10 -14.99 14.26
N ASP A 160 5.30 -14.55 14.62
CA ASP A 160 5.66 -13.15 14.59
C ASP A 160 5.98 -12.69 13.17
N PHE A 161 5.49 -11.52 12.81
CA PHE A 161 5.78 -10.86 11.53
C PHE A 161 5.52 -9.35 11.64
N LYS A 162 5.88 -8.63 10.58
CA LYS A 162 5.67 -7.18 10.51
C LYS A 162 4.98 -6.78 9.20
N LEU A 163 4.21 -5.69 9.27
CA LEU A 163 3.69 -4.97 8.12
C LEU A 163 4.15 -3.52 8.18
N LEU A 164 4.36 -2.91 7.03
CA LEU A 164 4.42 -1.46 6.91
C LEU A 164 3.03 -0.91 6.60
N THR A 165 2.71 0.29 7.06
CA THR A 165 1.48 1.00 6.68
C THR A 165 1.73 2.47 6.50
N GLY A 166 1.03 3.05 5.52
CA GLY A 166 1.05 4.46 5.19
C GLY A 166 0.23 4.73 3.94
N GLY A 167 0.01 5.99 3.62
CA GLY A 167 -0.76 6.40 2.44
C GLY A 167 -0.31 7.77 1.96
N ASP A 168 -1.09 8.36 1.02
CA ASP A 168 -0.87 9.72 0.54
C ASP A 168 0.51 9.93 -0.10
N SER A 169 0.82 9.07 -1.07
CA SER A 169 2.06 9.14 -1.85
C SER A 169 1.96 10.03 -3.11
N ARG A 170 0.85 10.73 -3.30
CA ARG A 170 0.35 11.26 -4.57
C ARG A 170 1.12 12.42 -5.20
N SER A 171 1.52 13.44 -4.47
CA SER A 171 1.93 14.72 -5.07
C SER A 171 3.43 15.03 -5.01
N GLY A 172 4.14 14.60 -4.01
CA GLY A 172 5.57 14.86 -3.88
C GLY A 172 6.39 13.70 -4.46
N ILE A 173 6.75 13.75 -5.75
CA ILE A 173 7.51 12.65 -6.39
C ILE A 173 8.84 12.41 -5.68
N ALA A 174 9.59 13.47 -5.34
CA ALA A 174 10.86 13.36 -4.63
C ALA A 174 10.67 12.72 -3.24
N SER A 175 9.70 13.22 -2.46
CA SER A 175 9.38 12.68 -1.13
C SER A 175 8.91 11.23 -1.22
N ARG A 176 8.08 10.89 -2.22
CA ARG A 176 7.66 9.52 -2.49
C ARG A 176 8.84 8.60 -2.78
N CYS A 177 9.78 9.03 -3.63
CA CYS A 177 10.98 8.24 -3.91
C CYS A 177 11.82 8.02 -2.65
N LEU A 178 12.00 9.06 -1.82
CA LEU A 178 12.72 8.96 -0.55
C LEU A 178 12.00 8.01 0.42
N MET A 179 10.68 8.10 0.53
CA MET A 179 9.90 7.19 1.38
C MET A 179 9.94 5.75 0.87
N ASN A 180 9.92 5.53 -0.46
CA ASN A 180 10.10 4.20 -1.03
C ASN A 180 11.48 3.62 -0.69
N LEU A 181 12.54 4.43 -0.74
CA LEU A 181 13.88 4.01 -0.30
C LEU A 181 13.95 3.76 1.21
N ARG A 182 13.24 4.56 2.03
CA ARG A 182 13.13 4.30 3.48
C ARG A 182 12.43 2.95 3.72
N MET A 183 11.31 2.69 3.06
CA MET A 183 10.62 1.40 3.16
C MET A 183 11.50 0.24 2.69
N ALA A 184 12.25 0.42 1.59
CA ALA A 184 13.20 -0.59 1.12
C ALA A 184 14.30 -0.88 2.16
N LYS A 185 14.80 0.15 2.84
CA LYS A 185 15.79 -0.02 3.91
C LYS A 185 15.21 -0.80 5.09
N GLU A 186 14.04 -0.41 5.61
CA GLU A 186 13.36 -1.16 6.67
C GLU A 186 13.12 -2.62 6.26
N PHE A 187 12.65 -2.84 5.04
CA PHE A 187 12.38 -4.16 4.48
C PHE A 187 13.63 -5.02 4.30
N SER A 188 14.78 -4.40 4.02
CA SER A 188 16.07 -5.08 3.93
C SER A 188 16.65 -5.46 5.30
N GLU A 189 16.52 -4.55 6.28
CA GLU A 189 17.06 -4.74 7.63
C GLU A 189 16.18 -5.64 8.51
N LYS A 190 14.89 -5.76 8.17
CA LYS A 190 13.88 -6.51 8.92
C LYS A 190 13.18 -7.53 8.02
N PRO A 191 13.75 -8.72 7.82
CA PRO A 191 13.23 -9.73 6.89
C PRO A 191 11.84 -10.25 7.25
N GLU A 192 11.38 -10.04 8.47
CA GLU A 192 10.03 -10.34 8.94
C GLU A 192 8.97 -9.36 8.43
N ILE A 193 9.33 -8.23 7.81
CA ILE A 193 8.38 -7.38 7.10
C ILE A 193 7.86 -8.13 5.87
N LEU A 194 6.55 -8.23 5.74
CA LEU A 194 5.90 -9.04 4.69
C LEU A 194 5.28 -8.18 3.59
N ALA A 195 4.65 -7.05 3.93
CA ALA A 195 3.91 -6.23 2.97
C ALA A 195 3.75 -4.78 3.42
N LEU A 196 3.32 -3.94 2.48
CA LEU A 196 2.83 -2.58 2.70
C LEU A 196 1.31 -2.56 2.64
N VAL A 197 0.65 -2.14 3.71
CA VAL A 197 -0.76 -1.75 3.73
C VAL A 197 -0.84 -0.28 3.29
N HIS A 198 -1.24 -0.03 2.05
CA HIS A 198 -1.29 1.33 1.51
C HIS A 198 -2.67 1.95 1.71
N GLY A 199 -2.73 3.07 2.42
CA GLY A 199 -3.96 3.75 2.83
C GLY A 199 -4.68 4.59 1.76
N GLY A 200 -4.31 4.47 0.47
CA GLY A 200 -4.92 5.23 -0.63
C GLY A 200 -4.17 6.52 -0.99
N ASP A 201 -4.70 7.24 -1.99
CA ASP A 201 -4.12 8.46 -2.58
C ASP A 201 -2.70 8.21 -3.14
N TYR A 202 -2.65 7.29 -4.12
CA TYR A 202 -1.41 6.95 -4.84
C TYR A 202 -0.96 8.08 -5.76
N ILE A 203 -1.93 8.75 -6.38
CA ILE A 203 -1.77 9.81 -7.40
C ILE A 203 -2.80 10.91 -7.20
N VAL A 204 -2.65 12.05 -7.86
CA VAL A 204 -3.58 13.20 -7.71
C VAL A 204 -4.85 13.01 -8.54
N SER A 205 -4.74 12.41 -9.73
CA SER A 205 -5.87 12.16 -10.62
C SER A 205 -5.93 10.69 -11.03
N GLY A 206 -6.87 9.95 -10.46
CA GLY A 206 -7.03 8.51 -10.67
C GLY A 206 -7.27 8.07 -12.12
N ARG A 207 -7.63 9.01 -13.00
CA ARG A 207 -7.79 8.77 -14.43
C ARG A 207 -6.53 9.07 -15.23
N SER A 208 -5.47 9.60 -14.61
CA SER A 208 -4.22 9.95 -15.30
C SER A 208 -3.26 8.77 -15.35
N TRP A 209 -3.12 8.18 -16.53
CA TRP A 209 -2.12 7.13 -16.76
C TRP A 209 -0.69 7.63 -16.52
N ARG A 210 -0.38 8.87 -16.93
CA ARG A 210 0.93 9.49 -16.71
C ARG A 210 1.32 9.46 -15.23
N GLN A 211 0.38 9.80 -14.34
CA GLN A 211 0.63 9.81 -12.91
C GLN A 211 0.80 8.38 -12.35
N TRP A 212 -0.06 7.45 -12.76
CA TRP A 212 0.06 6.05 -12.40
C TRP A 212 1.36 5.42 -12.90
N ARG A 213 1.75 5.70 -14.14
CA ARG A 213 3.03 5.26 -14.71
C ARG A 213 4.21 5.74 -13.87
N SER A 214 4.21 7.01 -13.46
CA SER A 214 5.22 7.57 -12.55
C SER A 214 5.19 6.88 -11.19
N TRP A 215 4.01 6.64 -10.63
CA TRP A 215 3.89 5.94 -9.35
C TRP A 215 4.42 4.51 -9.43
N LEU A 216 4.03 3.76 -10.44
CA LEU A 216 4.46 2.39 -10.67
C LEU A 216 5.98 2.29 -10.82
N SER A 217 6.57 3.18 -11.61
CA SER A 217 8.02 3.26 -11.76
C SER A 217 8.72 3.58 -10.43
N ASN A 218 8.22 4.54 -9.67
CA ASN A 218 8.80 4.87 -8.37
C ASN A 218 8.62 3.75 -7.33
N HIS A 219 7.53 2.99 -7.42
CA HIS A 219 7.29 1.86 -6.52
C HIS A 219 8.33 0.75 -6.70
N GLU A 220 8.93 0.59 -7.87
CA GLU A 220 10.05 -0.33 -8.08
C GLU A 220 11.25 -0.06 -7.15
N LEU A 221 11.38 1.16 -6.59
CA LEU A 221 12.39 1.50 -5.57
C LEU A 221 12.24 0.69 -4.27
N THR A 222 11.07 0.13 -4.00
CA THR A 222 10.85 -0.77 -2.85
C THR A 222 11.40 -2.18 -3.08
N THR A 223 11.71 -2.54 -4.33
CA THR A 223 12.33 -3.84 -4.67
C THR A 223 13.79 -3.84 -4.27
N LEU A 224 14.19 -4.80 -3.44
CA LEU A 224 15.57 -4.91 -2.95
C LEU A 224 16.56 -5.30 -4.06
N SER A 225 17.83 -5.11 -3.80
CA SER A 225 18.91 -5.41 -4.75
C SER A 225 19.01 -6.91 -5.08
N ASP A 226 18.60 -7.78 -4.17
CA ASP A 226 18.52 -9.22 -4.35
C ASP A 226 17.26 -9.70 -5.11
N GLY A 227 16.36 -8.77 -5.47
CA GLY A 227 15.12 -9.03 -6.18
C GLY A 227 13.89 -9.21 -5.31
N ARG A 228 13.99 -9.05 -3.98
CA ARG A 228 12.82 -9.14 -3.11
C ARG A 228 11.85 -7.99 -3.36
N VAL A 229 10.61 -8.32 -3.72
CA VAL A 229 9.51 -7.39 -3.98
C VAL A 229 8.68 -7.24 -2.71
N LEU A 230 8.37 -6.00 -2.32
CA LEU A 230 7.46 -5.70 -1.21
C LEU A 230 6.00 -5.83 -1.70
N PRO A 231 5.22 -6.82 -1.24
CA PRO A 231 3.81 -6.95 -1.58
C PRO A 231 2.99 -5.75 -1.10
N VAL A 232 1.92 -5.41 -1.84
CA VAL A 232 1.01 -4.31 -1.50
C VAL A 232 -0.38 -4.84 -1.19
N ILE A 233 -0.96 -4.36 -0.10
CA ILE A 233 -2.38 -4.47 0.25
C ILE A 233 -3.01 -3.12 -0.06
N PRO A 234 -3.78 -2.98 -1.15
CA PRO A 234 -4.27 -1.69 -1.60
C PRO A 234 -5.57 -1.27 -0.92
N THR A 235 -5.68 0.04 -0.67
CA THR A 235 -6.91 0.74 -0.29
C THR A 235 -7.13 1.89 -1.26
N ARG A 236 -8.37 2.28 -1.48
CA ARG A 236 -8.72 3.34 -2.41
C ARG A 236 -8.89 4.67 -1.69
N GLY A 237 -8.07 5.67 -2.07
CA GLY A 237 -8.23 7.06 -1.65
C GLY A 237 -9.21 7.84 -2.53
N ASN A 238 -9.52 9.09 -2.14
CA ASN A 238 -10.44 9.94 -2.90
C ASN A 238 -9.83 10.46 -4.21
N HIS A 239 -8.53 10.49 -4.33
CA HIS A 239 -7.83 10.83 -5.55
C HIS A 239 -7.71 9.68 -6.55
N ASP A 240 -7.91 8.42 -6.12
CA ASP A 240 -7.76 7.21 -6.93
C ASP A 240 -9.02 6.87 -7.75
N GLY A 241 -9.78 7.89 -8.15
CA GLY A 241 -11.02 7.73 -8.92
C GLY A 241 -10.76 7.22 -10.35
N GLY A 242 -11.66 6.38 -10.85
CA GLY A 242 -11.58 5.82 -12.20
C GLY A 242 -11.17 4.37 -12.26
N PRO A 243 -11.05 3.78 -13.46
CA PRO A 243 -10.82 2.35 -13.64
C PRO A 243 -9.37 1.92 -13.38
N LEU A 244 -8.39 2.81 -13.57
CA LEU A 244 -6.96 2.47 -13.49
C LEU A 244 -6.55 1.84 -12.15
N PHE A 245 -7.14 2.27 -11.03
CA PHE A 245 -6.89 1.64 -9.73
C PHE A 245 -7.18 0.12 -9.76
N PHE A 246 -8.29 -0.29 -10.34
CA PHE A 246 -8.69 -1.70 -10.45
C PHE A 246 -7.82 -2.47 -11.44
N GLU A 247 -7.47 -1.83 -12.56
CA GLU A 247 -6.61 -2.40 -13.59
C GLU A 247 -5.16 -2.57 -13.11
N ILE A 248 -4.66 -1.67 -12.25
CA ILE A 248 -3.31 -1.73 -11.71
C ILE A 248 -3.17 -2.85 -10.68
N PHE A 249 -4.15 -2.98 -9.78
CA PHE A 249 -4.05 -3.91 -8.65
C PHE A 249 -4.82 -5.23 -8.87
N ASN A 250 -5.40 -5.46 -10.05
CA ASN A 250 -6.24 -6.63 -10.32
C ASN A 250 -7.36 -6.82 -9.29
N LEU A 251 -8.10 -5.75 -9.03
CA LEU A 251 -9.18 -5.76 -8.04
C LEU A 251 -10.54 -5.71 -8.72
N GLU A 252 -11.53 -6.23 -8.02
CA GLU A 252 -12.92 -6.15 -8.45
C GLU A 252 -13.66 -5.08 -7.65
N LYS A 253 -14.41 -4.24 -8.36
CA LYS A 253 -15.28 -3.24 -7.74
C LYS A 253 -16.48 -3.93 -7.09
N ASN A 254 -16.91 -3.44 -5.94
CA ASN A 254 -18.07 -3.99 -5.26
C ASN A 254 -19.39 -3.57 -5.92
N ARG A 255 -19.38 -2.40 -6.60
CA ARG A 255 -20.56 -1.81 -7.25
C ARG A 255 -20.20 -1.12 -8.56
N ALA A 256 -21.20 -0.81 -9.37
CA ALA A 256 -21.03 -0.11 -10.64
C ALA A 256 -20.40 1.30 -10.49
N ASP A 257 -20.53 1.93 -9.32
CA ASP A 257 -19.98 3.23 -8.99
C ASP A 257 -18.47 3.20 -8.65
N LEU A 258 -17.77 2.08 -8.88
CA LEU A 258 -16.36 1.87 -8.58
C LEU A 258 -16.02 1.91 -7.08
N SER A 259 -16.95 1.61 -6.20
CA SER A 259 -16.65 1.43 -4.78
C SER A 259 -15.81 0.17 -4.54
N PHE A 260 -14.99 0.21 -3.49
CA PHE A 260 -14.04 -0.88 -3.20
C PHE A 260 -13.90 -1.12 -1.71
N TRP A 261 -14.36 -2.28 -1.27
CA TRP A 261 -14.11 -2.79 0.08
C TRP A 261 -13.89 -4.31 0.04
N HIS A 262 -13.01 -4.79 0.88
CA HIS A 262 -12.66 -6.21 0.95
C HIS A 262 -12.09 -6.59 2.31
N SER A 263 -11.87 -7.88 2.55
CA SER A 263 -11.14 -8.38 3.71
C SER A 263 -9.99 -9.27 3.28
N ILE A 264 -8.88 -9.17 3.99
CA ILE A 264 -7.66 -9.92 3.74
C ILE A 264 -7.34 -10.72 5.00
N GLN A 265 -7.10 -12.02 4.82
CA GLN A 265 -6.49 -12.85 5.84
C GLN A 265 -4.97 -12.78 5.66
N VAL A 266 -4.29 -12.11 6.60
CA VAL A 266 -2.81 -12.01 6.58
C VAL A 266 -2.21 -13.31 7.12
N THR A 267 -2.70 -13.77 8.27
CA THR A 267 -2.40 -15.08 8.85
C THR A 267 -3.70 -15.72 9.32
N ASP A 268 -3.66 -16.92 9.87
CA ASP A 268 -4.87 -17.59 10.37
C ASP A 268 -5.59 -16.78 11.46
N ASP A 269 -4.87 -15.93 12.19
CA ASP A 269 -5.36 -15.14 13.31
C ASP A 269 -5.22 -13.62 13.16
N VAL A 270 -4.74 -13.12 12.01
CA VAL A 270 -4.63 -11.68 11.71
C VAL A 270 -5.39 -11.33 10.43
N ASN A 271 -6.40 -10.49 10.58
CA ASN A 271 -7.27 -10.08 9.48
C ASN A 271 -7.34 -8.55 9.36
N ILE A 272 -7.39 -8.05 8.13
CA ILE A 272 -7.56 -6.63 7.81
C ILE A 272 -8.84 -6.47 6.98
N VAL A 273 -9.74 -5.59 7.43
CA VAL A 273 -10.96 -5.21 6.73
C VAL A 273 -10.73 -3.83 6.11
N THR A 274 -10.65 -3.79 4.79
CA THR A 274 -10.48 -2.55 4.02
C THR A 274 -11.84 -1.99 3.61
N LEU A 275 -12.06 -0.69 3.83
CA LEU A 275 -13.32 0.00 3.61
C LEU A 275 -13.15 1.19 2.67
N ASP A 276 -14.23 1.55 1.98
CA ASP A 276 -14.27 2.71 1.10
C ASP A 276 -14.98 3.89 1.78
N THR A 277 -14.20 4.90 2.14
CA THR A 277 -14.71 6.15 2.73
C THR A 277 -15.05 7.24 1.70
N ASN A 278 -15.03 6.91 0.40
CA ASN A 278 -15.43 7.84 -0.68
C ASN A 278 -16.90 7.74 -1.02
N TYR A 279 -17.58 6.68 -0.57
CA TYR A 279 -18.99 6.39 -0.81
C TYR A 279 -19.75 6.25 0.51
N SER A 280 -21.08 6.25 0.41
CA SER A 280 -21.92 6.02 1.59
C SER A 280 -21.60 4.68 2.26
N ALA A 281 -21.43 4.69 3.58
CA ALA A 281 -21.32 3.46 4.34
C ALA A 281 -22.65 2.72 4.44
N LYS A 282 -23.77 3.46 4.47
CA LYS A 282 -25.13 2.89 4.66
C LYS A 282 -25.53 1.94 3.54
N GLY A 283 -26.22 0.89 3.90
CA GLY A 283 -26.69 -0.16 2.99
C GLY A 283 -25.61 -1.19 2.72
N ALA A 284 -25.26 -1.45 1.46
CA ALA A 284 -24.44 -2.60 1.05
C ALA A 284 -23.08 -2.71 1.76
N GLN A 285 -22.38 -1.58 1.99
CA GLN A 285 -21.10 -1.62 2.70
C GLN A 285 -21.28 -1.87 4.20
N GLU A 286 -22.29 -1.29 4.83
CA GLU A 286 -22.65 -1.51 6.23
C GLU A 286 -23.01 -2.97 6.50
N GLU A 287 -23.92 -3.53 5.71
CA GLU A 287 -24.36 -4.92 5.80
C GLU A 287 -23.18 -5.89 5.59
N TRP A 288 -22.36 -5.60 4.59
CA TRP A 288 -21.16 -6.39 4.33
C TRP A 288 -20.15 -6.29 5.48
N LEU A 289 -19.92 -5.09 6.01
CA LEU A 289 -18.99 -4.86 7.12
C LEU A 289 -19.43 -5.62 8.37
N GLU A 290 -20.70 -5.49 8.76
CA GLU A 290 -21.23 -6.20 9.91
C GLU A 290 -21.07 -7.72 9.77
N LYS A 291 -21.39 -8.26 8.60
CA LYS A 291 -21.21 -9.68 8.28
C LYS A 291 -19.74 -10.10 8.36
N GLN A 292 -18.80 -9.26 7.84
CA GLN A 292 -17.37 -9.60 7.90
C GLN A 292 -16.83 -9.55 9.32
N LEU A 293 -17.13 -8.50 10.08
CA LEU A 293 -16.65 -8.37 11.45
C LEU A 293 -17.18 -9.50 12.35
N SER A 294 -18.46 -9.85 12.23
CA SER A 294 -19.04 -10.98 12.99
C SER A 294 -18.41 -12.33 12.65
N LYS A 295 -18.03 -12.53 11.37
CA LYS A 295 -17.36 -13.75 10.90
C LYS A 295 -15.88 -13.82 11.35
N LEU A 296 -15.19 -12.67 11.32
CA LEU A 296 -13.76 -12.61 11.52
C LEU A 296 -13.38 -12.53 13.01
N ARG A 297 -14.10 -11.75 13.83
CA ARG A 297 -13.74 -11.54 15.23
C ARG A 297 -13.49 -12.82 16.02
N PRO A 298 -14.36 -13.85 15.96
CA PRO A 298 -14.17 -15.08 16.75
C PRO A 298 -12.87 -15.86 16.45
N LYS A 299 -12.30 -15.66 15.28
CA LYS A 299 -11.07 -16.34 14.83
C LYS A 299 -9.84 -15.44 14.72
N SER A 300 -10.01 -14.13 14.89
CA SER A 300 -8.90 -13.18 14.81
C SER A 300 -8.34 -12.91 16.20
N ARG A 301 -7.05 -13.09 16.37
CA ARG A 301 -6.31 -12.50 17.49
C ARG A 301 -6.21 -11.00 17.29
N TRP A 302 -5.90 -10.58 16.06
CA TRP A 302 -5.80 -9.19 15.65
C TRP A 302 -6.75 -8.91 14.48
N LEU A 303 -7.73 -8.04 14.72
CA LEU A 303 -8.70 -7.59 13.73
C LEU A 303 -8.50 -6.09 13.49
N LEU A 304 -8.01 -5.75 12.31
CA LEU A 304 -7.71 -4.37 11.91
C LEU A 304 -8.71 -3.87 10.88
N THR A 305 -8.90 -2.56 10.85
CA THR A 305 -9.57 -1.87 9.74
C THR A 305 -8.61 -0.93 9.04
N ASN A 306 -8.80 -0.76 7.73
CA ASN A 306 -7.99 0.12 6.90
C ASN A 306 -8.90 0.90 5.95
N TYR A 307 -8.80 2.21 5.92
CA TYR A 307 -9.58 3.10 5.05
C TYR A 307 -8.89 4.46 4.91
N HIS A 308 -9.30 5.21 3.90
CA HIS A 308 -8.57 6.43 3.55
C HIS A 308 -8.94 7.62 4.45
N ARG A 309 -10.21 8.07 4.43
CA ARG A 309 -10.62 9.26 5.19
C ARG A 309 -10.82 8.95 6.66
N PRO A 310 -10.18 9.72 7.57
CA PRO A 310 -10.15 9.39 8.99
C PRO A 310 -11.50 9.61 9.67
N LEU A 311 -11.80 8.75 10.65
CA LEU A 311 -12.97 8.86 11.52
C LEU A 311 -12.67 9.79 12.72
N TYR A 312 -11.41 9.79 13.17
CA TYR A 312 -10.90 10.70 14.24
C TYR A 312 -9.71 11.52 13.72
N PRO A 313 -9.96 12.50 12.83
CA PRO A 313 -8.90 13.23 12.12
C PRO A 313 -8.12 14.21 12.99
N ALA A 314 -6.81 14.35 12.70
CA ALA A 314 -5.99 15.40 13.32
C ALA A 314 -6.04 16.75 12.54
N VAL A 315 -6.43 16.74 11.27
CA VAL A 315 -6.43 17.93 10.40
C VAL A 315 -7.82 18.28 9.88
N LYS A 316 -8.45 17.37 9.18
CA LYS A 316 -9.73 17.57 8.47
C LYS A 316 -10.94 17.44 9.42
N SER A 317 -12.12 17.36 8.87
CA SER A 317 -13.33 16.92 9.57
C SER A 317 -13.46 15.41 9.53
N PRO A 318 -14.13 14.79 10.50
CA PRO A 318 -14.42 13.36 10.48
C PRO A 318 -15.12 12.92 9.19
N ALA A 319 -14.78 11.74 8.69
CA ALA A 319 -15.46 11.16 7.54
C ALA A 319 -16.96 10.95 7.83
N GLY A 320 -17.81 11.15 6.82
CA GLY A 320 -19.26 10.97 6.97
C GLY A 320 -19.68 9.55 7.38
N GLN A 321 -18.78 8.58 7.23
CA GLN A 321 -18.97 7.17 7.59
C GLN A 321 -18.81 6.90 9.10
N THR A 322 -18.32 7.86 9.88
CA THR A 322 -18.05 7.72 11.33
C THR A 322 -19.26 7.18 12.09
N SER A 323 -20.47 7.69 11.81
CA SER A 323 -21.70 7.28 12.49
C SER A 323 -22.13 5.84 12.20
N VAL A 324 -21.57 5.19 11.19
CA VAL A 324 -21.83 3.78 10.82
C VAL A 324 -20.67 2.88 11.25
N PHE A 325 -19.45 3.26 10.93
CA PHE A 325 -18.27 2.41 11.14
C PHE A 325 -17.89 2.29 12.61
N VAL A 326 -17.86 3.41 13.37
CA VAL A 326 -17.41 3.39 14.76
C VAL A 326 -18.28 2.45 15.63
N PRO A 327 -19.63 2.50 15.60
CA PRO A 327 -20.44 1.55 16.35
C PRO A 327 -20.19 0.09 15.99
N LEU A 328 -19.96 -0.23 14.71
CA LEU A 328 -19.65 -1.59 14.28
C LEU A 328 -18.26 -2.03 14.74
N PHE A 329 -17.27 -1.14 14.69
CA PHE A 329 -15.92 -1.43 15.17
C PHE A 329 -15.91 -1.71 16.68
N GLU A 330 -16.65 -0.92 17.44
CA GLU A 330 -16.79 -1.10 18.89
C GLU A 330 -17.57 -2.38 19.25
N LYS A 331 -18.68 -2.65 18.53
CA LYS A 331 -19.49 -3.87 18.70
C LYS A 331 -18.66 -5.14 18.51
N TYR A 332 -17.77 -5.15 17.51
CA TYR A 332 -16.96 -6.32 17.17
C TYR A 332 -15.50 -6.22 17.68
N ASN A 333 -15.22 -5.31 18.61
CA ASN A 333 -13.90 -5.17 19.22
C ASN A 333 -12.75 -5.14 18.21
N VAL A 334 -12.81 -4.26 17.19
CA VAL A 334 -11.68 -3.98 16.31
C VAL A 334 -10.50 -3.52 17.16
N ASP A 335 -9.30 -4.03 16.90
CA ASP A 335 -8.11 -3.77 17.72
C ASP A 335 -7.41 -2.47 17.34
N LEU A 336 -7.29 -2.18 16.04
CA LEU A 336 -6.58 -1.03 15.49
C LEU A 336 -7.25 -0.56 14.19
N SER A 337 -7.32 0.76 13.98
CA SER A 337 -7.77 1.37 12.73
C SER A 337 -6.64 2.14 12.06
N LEU A 338 -6.40 1.87 10.77
CA LEU A 338 -5.41 2.53 9.93
C LEU A 338 -6.11 3.60 9.08
N GLU A 339 -5.64 4.83 9.15
CA GLU A 339 -6.25 6.00 8.52
C GLU A 339 -5.24 6.79 7.68
N SER A 340 -5.72 7.58 6.71
CA SER A 340 -4.90 8.41 5.81
C SER A 340 -5.53 9.80 5.60
N ASP A 341 -5.30 10.47 4.45
CA ASP A 341 -5.95 11.73 4.01
C ASP A 341 -5.60 13.01 4.80
N GLY A 342 -5.15 12.90 6.03
CA GLY A 342 -4.83 14.06 6.88
C GLY A 342 -3.49 14.72 6.54
N HIS A 343 -2.55 13.96 5.99
CA HIS A 343 -1.17 14.36 5.67
C HIS A 343 -0.38 14.82 6.89
N CYS A 344 -0.48 14.08 7.96
CA CYS A 344 0.24 14.30 9.20
C CYS A 344 0.41 12.98 9.96
N ILE A 345 1.12 13.01 11.05
CA ILE A 345 1.25 11.87 11.96
C ILE A 345 0.17 11.96 13.02
N LYS A 346 -0.48 10.85 13.29
CA LYS A 346 -1.51 10.78 14.33
C LYS A 346 -1.56 9.40 14.98
N ARG A 347 -1.75 9.41 16.29
CA ARG A 347 -2.22 8.30 17.11
C ARG A 347 -3.17 8.83 18.18
N THR A 348 -4.38 8.29 18.23
CA THR A 348 -5.35 8.64 19.29
C THR A 348 -5.06 7.89 20.58
N VAL A 349 -5.61 8.38 21.71
CA VAL A 349 -5.88 7.53 22.87
C VAL A 349 -6.85 6.39 22.46
N PRO A 350 -6.96 5.30 23.22
CA PRO A 350 -8.00 4.30 22.96
C PRO A 350 -9.39 4.92 23.14
N ILE A 351 -10.29 4.74 22.16
CA ILE A 351 -11.62 5.38 22.11
C ILE A 351 -12.73 4.34 22.13
N ARG A 352 -13.71 4.52 23.04
CA ARG A 352 -14.96 3.77 23.08
C ARG A 352 -16.10 4.69 23.54
N ASP A 353 -17.27 4.58 22.94
CA ASP A 353 -18.43 5.43 23.23
C ASP A 353 -18.12 6.94 23.20
N GLY A 354 -17.26 7.37 22.27
CA GLY A 354 -16.85 8.77 22.09
C GLY A 354 -16.01 9.37 23.20
N LYS A 355 -15.35 8.56 24.02
CA LYS A 355 -14.45 8.99 25.11
C LYS A 355 -13.22 8.10 25.19
N GLU A 356 -12.20 8.56 25.93
CA GLU A 356 -11.05 7.74 26.26
C GLU A 356 -11.47 6.56 27.15
N ASP A 357 -11.10 5.36 26.72
CA ASP A 357 -11.39 4.12 27.41
C ASP A 357 -10.30 3.08 27.13
N PRO A 358 -9.69 2.46 28.14
CA PRO A 358 -8.62 1.47 27.94
C PRO A 358 -9.02 0.28 27.07
N THR A 359 -10.33 -0.03 26.97
CA THR A 359 -10.87 -1.05 26.08
C THR A 359 -11.22 -0.53 24.70
N GLY A 360 -10.95 0.74 24.42
CA GLY A 360 -11.28 1.44 23.19
C GLY A 360 -10.32 1.13 22.04
N ILE A 361 -10.67 1.56 20.85
CA ILE A 361 -9.91 1.37 19.61
C ILE A 361 -8.89 2.50 19.48
N VAL A 362 -7.67 2.16 19.06
CA VAL A 362 -6.65 3.14 18.69
C VAL A 362 -6.74 3.39 17.17
N TYR A 363 -6.71 4.67 16.78
CA TYR A 363 -6.71 5.11 15.39
C TYR A 363 -5.36 5.75 15.06
N VAL A 364 -4.67 5.24 14.03
CA VAL A 364 -3.32 5.68 13.65
C VAL A 364 -3.25 6.06 12.17
N GLY A 365 -2.31 6.87 11.79
CA GLY A 365 -2.08 7.39 10.41
C GLY A 365 -1.65 8.85 10.51
N GLU A 366 -1.94 9.63 9.63
CA GLU A 366 -2.82 9.99 8.52
C GLU A 366 -2.04 10.33 7.23
N GLY A 367 -1.21 9.44 6.72
CA GLY A 367 -0.57 9.60 5.42
C GLY A 367 0.75 10.41 5.44
N GLY A 368 1.83 9.74 5.05
CA GLY A 368 3.18 10.30 5.10
C GLY A 368 4.09 9.90 3.95
N LEU A 369 3.56 9.17 2.94
CA LEU A 369 4.39 8.50 1.92
C LEU A 369 4.83 9.41 0.75
N GLY A 370 4.59 10.73 0.82
CA GLY A 370 5.09 11.61 -0.24
C GLY A 370 4.40 12.96 -0.36
N VAL A 371 3.14 13.06 0.06
CA VAL A 371 2.36 14.30 -0.03
C VAL A 371 2.91 15.37 0.92
N GLY A 372 2.73 16.65 0.57
CA GLY A 372 3.08 17.77 1.44
C GLY A 372 2.37 17.67 2.81
N GLN A 373 3.15 17.73 3.88
CA GLN A 373 2.67 17.47 5.24
C GLN A 373 1.97 18.70 5.84
N ARG A 374 0.89 18.47 6.58
CA ARG A 374 0.08 19.49 7.28
C ARG A 374 0.37 19.51 8.77
N THR A 375 0.11 20.64 9.39
CA THR A 375 0.19 20.78 10.85
C THR A 375 -1.09 20.23 11.48
N PRO A 376 -1.02 19.25 12.38
CA PRO A 376 -2.17 18.70 13.06
C PRO A 376 -2.71 19.66 14.14
N LYS A 377 -3.98 19.52 14.45
CA LYS A 377 -4.61 20.10 15.65
C LYS A 377 -4.19 19.25 16.85
N THR A 378 -3.65 19.89 17.89
CA THR A 378 -3.15 19.18 19.08
C THR A 378 -4.07 19.31 20.28
N ASP A 379 -5.12 20.14 20.19
CA ASP A 379 -6.09 20.43 21.25
C ASP A 379 -7.28 19.45 21.29
N LEU A 380 -7.39 18.57 20.32
CA LEU A 380 -8.44 17.54 20.26
C LEU A 380 -8.28 16.55 21.41
N TRP A 381 -9.37 16.27 22.12
CA TRP A 381 -9.35 15.43 23.31
C TRP A 381 -8.73 14.04 23.08
N TYR A 382 -8.99 13.45 21.92
CA TYR A 382 -8.46 12.13 21.55
C TYR A 382 -6.98 12.11 21.14
N LEU A 383 -6.36 13.29 21.01
CA LEU A 383 -4.93 13.42 20.77
C LEU A 383 -4.14 13.77 22.04
N LYS A 384 -4.83 14.24 23.09
CA LYS A 384 -4.23 14.48 24.41
C LYS A 384 -3.91 13.14 25.07
N GLY A 385 -2.62 12.79 25.19
CA GLY A 385 -2.17 11.44 25.61
C GLY A 385 -1.93 10.46 24.47
N GLY A 386 -2.35 10.82 23.24
CA GLY A 386 -1.94 10.18 21.99
C GLY A 386 -0.67 10.81 21.42
N TYR A 387 -0.60 10.90 20.10
CA TYR A 387 0.48 11.58 19.36
C TYR A 387 -0.09 12.35 18.16
N ALA A 388 0.42 13.55 17.93
CA ALA A 388 0.16 14.32 16.71
C ALA A 388 1.43 15.06 16.29
N GLY A 389 1.82 14.93 15.03
CA GLY A 389 3.06 15.48 14.50
C GLY A 389 3.03 15.70 13.00
N ARG A 390 4.14 16.21 12.48
CA ARG A 390 4.32 16.50 11.05
C ARG A 390 5.61 15.89 10.56
N GLY A 391 5.58 15.32 9.35
CA GLY A 391 6.76 14.82 8.67
C GLY A 391 6.46 13.59 7.81
N HIS A 392 7.31 13.31 6.84
CA HIS A 392 7.21 12.09 6.04
C HIS A 392 7.55 10.89 6.91
N HIS A 393 6.69 9.89 6.88
CA HIS A 393 6.80 8.73 7.74
C HIS A 393 6.13 7.50 7.14
N VAL A 394 6.50 6.36 7.66
CA VAL A 394 5.81 5.08 7.52
C VAL A 394 5.60 4.51 8.92
N MET A 395 4.51 3.81 9.15
CA MET A 395 4.31 3.08 10.40
C MET A 395 4.64 1.61 10.21
N GLN A 396 5.25 1.01 11.22
CA GLN A 396 5.53 -0.42 11.29
C GLN A 396 4.62 -1.05 12.32
N LEU A 397 3.90 -2.09 11.90
CA LEU A 397 3.06 -2.94 12.74
C LEU A 397 3.82 -4.23 13.02
N SER A 398 4.17 -4.48 14.27
CA SER A 398 4.86 -5.70 14.69
C SER A 398 3.89 -6.60 15.46
N PHE A 399 3.53 -7.72 14.86
CA PHE A 399 2.58 -8.67 15.40
C PHE A 399 3.29 -9.78 16.16
N SER A 400 2.78 -10.08 17.35
CA SER A 400 3.14 -11.27 18.13
C SER A 400 1.89 -11.87 18.77
N LYS A 401 2.08 -13.00 19.46
CA LYS A 401 1.00 -13.63 20.20
C LYS A 401 0.43 -12.70 21.28
N ASP A 402 1.27 -11.92 21.95
CA ASP A 402 0.90 -11.18 23.16
C ASP A 402 0.81 -9.68 22.97
N ALA A 403 1.28 -9.16 21.82
CA ALA A 403 1.33 -7.72 21.56
C ALA A 403 1.22 -7.39 20.05
N LEU A 404 0.61 -6.25 19.76
CA LEU A 404 0.75 -5.52 18.51
C LEU A 404 1.43 -4.19 18.82
N GLU A 405 2.67 -4.05 18.36
CA GLU A 405 3.39 -2.78 18.46
C GLU A 405 3.19 -1.96 17.19
N VAL A 406 2.91 -0.68 17.34
CA VAL A 406 2.85 0.29 16.26
C VAL A 406 3.95 1.32 16.48
N GLU A 407 4.86 1.43 15.53
CA GLU A 407 5.97 2.38 15.57
C GLU A 407 5.87 3.34 14.38
N THR A 408 6.01 4.64 14.64
CA THR A 408 6.10 5.67 13.59
C THR A 408 7.57 5.93 13.26
N ILE A 409 8.00 5.55 12.07
CA ILE A 409 9.37 5.68 11.58
C ILE A 409 9.41 6.84 10.58
N MET A 410 10.22 7.85 10.90
CA MET A 410 10.42 9.03 10.06
C MET A 410 11.25 8.69 8.81
N LEU A 411 11.23 9.60 7.83
CA LEU A 411 12.09 9.52 6.65
C LEU A 411 13.57 9.33 7.02
N GLU A 412 14.03 9.97 8.08
CA GLU A 412 15.40 9.90 8.60
C GLU A 412 15.71 8.52 9.23
N GLY A 413 14.69 7.78 9.63
CA GLY A 413 14.79 6.44 10.21
C GLY A 413 14.68 6.38 11.74
N ASN A 414 14.51 7.51 12.40
CA ASN A 414 14.23 7.54 13.83
C ASN A 414 12.76 7.22 14.10
N THR A 415 12.49 6.49 15.17
CA THR A 415 11.14 6.27 15.71
C THR A 415 10.76 7.43 16.61
N ILE A 416 9.62 8.05 16.37
CA ILE A 416 9.15 9.24 17.11
C ILE A 416 7.92 8.97 17.97
N ASP A 417 7.20 7.90 17.70
CA ASP A 417 6.06 7.46 18.48
C ASP A 417 5.96 5.95 18.48
N LYS A 418 5.52 5.39 19.60
CA LYS A 418 5.35 3.94 19.77
C LYS A 418 4.18 3.65 20.71
N VAL A 419 3.36 2.69 20.35
CA VAL A 419 2.31 2.15 21.22
C VAL A 419 2.28 0.63 21.14
N THR A 420 1.98 -0.01 22.26
CA THR A 420 1.80 -1.46 22.36
C THR A 420 0.36 -1.76 22.75
N LEU A 421 -0.33 -2.51 21.92
CA LEU A 421 -1.68 -3.00 22.15
C LEU A 421 -1.63 -4.45 22.64
N LYS A 422 -2.57 -4.81 23.50
CA LYS A 422 -2.79 -6.21 23.93
C LYS A 422 -3.96 -6.82 23.15
N PRO A 423 -3.91 -8.13 22.86
CA PRO A 423 -5.05 -8.79 22.23
C PRO A 423 -6.30 -8.63 23.09
N ARG A 424 -7.43 -8.42 22.46
CA ARG A 424 -8.71 -8.37 23.16
C ARG A 424 -9.20 -9.79 23.43
N ALA A 425 -9.87 -9.98 24.56
CA ALA A 425 -10.61 -11.21 24.80
C ALA A 425 -11.74 -11.32 23.75
N ASN A 426 -11.86 -12.50 23.16
CA ASN A 426 -12.96 -12.83 22.23
C ASN A 426 -14.28 -12.95 22.96
#